data_5a5a7d2d0ae1cf03cd7927d78fa65f7c
#
_entry.id   5a5a7d2d0ae1cf03cd7927d78fa65f7c
#
_cell.length_a   1.000
_cell.length_b   1.000
_cell.length_c   1.000
_cell.angle_alpha   90.00
_cell.angle_beta   90.00
_cell.angle_gamma   90.00
#
_symmetry.space_group_name_H-M   'P 1'
#
loop_
_entity.id
_entity.type
_entity.pdbx_description
1 polymer ?
#
loop_
_entity_poly.entity_id
_entity_poly.type
_entity_poly.pdbx_seq_one_letter_code
_entity_poly.pdbx_strand_id
1 'polypeptide(L)'
;MRSFTWTDFALGVVRHAIFCGLILAPFAIPLIAQDRVRLVRNEKERRVDILIGGKPFTSYIWPENLKKAALFPLRTAEGTLVTRGFPLDPRPGESVDHPHQVGSWFNYGDVNGIDFWNNSTYRTPEEGAKMGTIVHRRIIAIKSGGMRGELVVAQDWLLPDGTRILQETTRFTFYGAKGRRFVDRVTTLKALNAKVVFKDSKEGLFGLRVRRELEQPAKGPNPPDRCERKCG
;
A
#
# COMPACT_ATOMS: atom_id res chain seq x y z
N MET A 1 27.46 -62.94 87.74
CA MET A 1 27.27 -61.52 88.07
C MET A 1 26.53 -60.84 87.00
N ARG A 2 25.43 -60.22 87.29
CA ARG A 2 24.41 -59.73 86.36
C ARG A 2 24.70 -58.30 86.02
N SER A 3 24.59 -57.91 84.74
CA SER A 3 24.50 -56.54 84.33
C SER A 3 23.26 -56.32 83.41
N PHE A 4 22.45 -55.39 83.80
CA PHE A 4 21.22 -54.99 83.19
C PHE A 4 21.52 -53.89 82.18
N THR A 5 20.98 -53.96 80.97
CA THR A 5 21.05 -52.87 79.99
C THR A 5 19.64 -52.35 79.65
N TRP A 6 19.44 -51.02 79.68
CA TRP A 6 18.23 -50.35 79.40
C TRP A 6 18.16 -50.07 77.89
N THR A 7 17.00 -50.31 77.30
CA THR A 7 16.65 -49.98 75.93
C THR A 7 16.03 -48.56 75.88
N ASP A 8 16.69 -47.69 75.19
CA ASP A 8 16.17 -46.34 74.93
C ASP A 8 15.14 -46.36 73.80
N PHE A 9 13.95 -45.78 74.07
CA PHE A 9 12.88 -45.53 73.14
C PHE A 9 13.20 -44.18 72.42
N ALA A 10 13.60 -44.24 71.19
CA ALA A 10 13.72 -43.02 70.34
C ALA A 10 12.38 -42.73 69.64
N LEU A 11 11.67 -41.68 70.05
CA LEU A 11 10.54 -41.12 69.32
C LEU A 11 11.02 -40.45 68.05
N GLY A 12 10.70 -41.05 66.92
CA GLY A 12 10.92 -40.47 65.63
C GLY A 12 9.90 -39.34 65.33
N VAL A 13 10.34 -38.07 65.34
CA VAL A 13 9.55 -36.95 64.88
C VAL A 13 9.68 -36.90 63.36
N VAL A 14 8.63 -37.31 62.65
CA VAL A 14 8.53 -37.16 61.20
C VAL A 14 8.19 -35.66 60.88
N ARG A 15 9.19 -34.89 60.48
CA ARG A 15 9.00 -33.56 59.95
C ARG A 15 8.51 -33.65 58.49
N HIS A 16 7.22 -33.37 58.25
CA HIS A 16 6.67 -33.16 56.92
C HIS A 16 7.13 -31.80 56.43
N ALA A 17 8.09 -31.76 55.51
CA ALA A 17 8.44 -30.58 54.77
C ALA A 17 7.39 -30.40 53.66
N ILE A 18 6.46 -29.47 53.86
CA ILE A 18 5.55 -29.02 52.79
C ILE A 18 6.37 -28.21 51.79
N PHE A 19 6.75 -28.82 50.66
CA PHE A 19 7.34 -28.14 49.53
C PHE A 19 6.22 -27.39 48.81
N CYS A 20 6.04 -26.09 49.15
CA CYS A 20 5.16 -25.20 48.40
C CYS A 20 5.86 -24.87 47.08
N GLY A 21 5.65 -25.71 46.05
CA GLY A 21 6.11 -25.48 44.71
C GLY A 21 5.38 -24.24 44.13
N LEU A 22 6.05 -23.08 44.12
CA LEU A 22 5.59 -21.91 43.40
C LEU A 22 5.62 -22.24 41.89
N ILE A 23 4.48 -22.65 41.35
CA ILE A 23 4.31 -22.77 39.88
C ILE A 23 4.32 -21.34 39.31
N LEU A 24 5.49 -20.88 38.91
CA LEU A 24 5.62 -19.72 38.05
C LEU A 24 4.99 -20.05 36.68
N ALA A 25 3.68 -19.81 36.54
CA ALA A 25 3.05 -19.84 35.26
C ALA A 25 3.77 -18.78 34.38
N PRO A 26 4.27 -19.16 33.19
CA PRO A 26 4.84 -18.16 32.28
C PRO A 26 3.73 -17.17 31.93
N PHE A 27 3.82 -15.93 32.44
CA PHE A 27 3.04 -14.82 31.93
C PHE A 27 3.45 -14.66 30.47
N ALA A 28 2.68 -15.24 29.55
CA ALA A 28 2.75 -14.92 28.14
C ALA A 28 2.30 -13.44 28.03
N ILE A 29 3.27 -12.54 28.08
CA ILE A 29 3.04 -11.14 27.73
C ILE A 29 2.50 -11.21 26.30
N PRO A 30 1.26 -10.73 26.02
CA PRO A 30 0.78 -10.68 24.66
C PRO A 30 1.78 -9.82 23.90
N LEU A 31 2.52 -10.43 22.98
CA LEU A 31 3.35 -9.70 22.05
C LEU A 31 2.37 -8.85 21.26
N ILE A 32 2.18 -7.58 21.68
CA ILE A 32 1.38 -6.62 20.93
C ILE A 32 2.00 -6.69 19.55
N ALA A 33 1.24 -7.22 18.60
CA ALA A 33 1.68 -7.33 17.22
C ALA A 33 2.06 -5.93 16.76
N GLN A 34 3.35 -5.64 16.86
CA GLN A 34 3.87 -4.34 16.47
C GLN A 34 3.50 -4.15 15.01
N ASP A 35 3.03 -2.97 14.66
CA ASP A 35 2.67 -2.59 13.27
C ASP A 35 3.92 -2.59 12.35
N ARG A 36 4.70 -3.69 12.41
CA ARG A 36 5.89 -3.87 11.57
C ARG A 36 5.48 -3.89 10.12
N VAL A 37 6.22 -3.12 9.33
CA VAL A 37 5.98 -3.00 7.90
C VAL A 37 6.88 -3.98 7.17
N ARG A 38 6.26 -4.82 6.35
CA ARG A 38 6.94 -5.78 5.47
C ARG A 38 6.64 -5.42 4.03
N LEU A 39 7.69 -5.28 3.21
CA LEU A 39 7.59 -5.11 1.77
C LEU A 39 8.05 -6.39 1.09
N VAL A 40 7.24 -6.92 0.20
CA VAL A 40 7.52 -8.15 -0.54
C VAL A 40 7.55 -7.84 -2.03
N ARG A 41 8.73 -7.96 -2.63
CA ARG A 41 8.93 -7.72 -4.07
C ARG A 41 8.46 -8.92 -4.87
N ASN A 42 7.59 -8.68 -5.85
CA ASN A 42 7.13 -9.66 -6.82
C ASN A 42 7.23 -9.07 -8.24
N GLU A 43 8.41 -9.20 -8.84
CA GLU A 43 8.65 -8.63 -10.17
C GLU A 43 7.90 -9.33 -11.29
N LYS A 44 7.64 -10.63 -11.18
CA LYS A 44 6.87 -11.37 -12.17
C LYS A 44 5.46 -10.82 -12.30
N GLU A 45 4.88 -10.41 -11.19
CA GLU A 45 3.54 -9.78 -11.12
C GLU A 45 3.61 -8.25 -11.20
N ARG A 46 4.81 -7.68 -11.40
CA ARG A 46 5.04 -6.23 -11.50
C ARG A 46 4.44 -5.48 -10.31
N ARG A 47 4.79 -5.93 -9.09
CA ARG A 47 4.32 -5.29 -7.85
C ARG A 47 5.29 -5.45 -6.69
N VAL A 48 5.12 -4.58 -5.70
CA VAL A 48 5.65 -4.74 -4.34
C VAL A 48 4.47 -4.70 -3.40
N ASP A 49 4.27 -5.79 -2.64
CA ASP A 49 3.20 -5.87 -1.64
C ASP A 49 3.66 -5.26 -0.33
N ILE A 50 2.79 -4.48 0.30
CA ILE A 50 3.04 -3.83 1.58
C ILE A 50 2.08 -4.41 2.61
N LEU A 51 2.67 -5.04 3.65
CA LEU A 51 1.94 -5.57 4.79
C LEU A 51 2.31 -4.77 6.05
N ILE A 52 1.35 -4.55 6.93
CA ILE A 52 1.56 -3.88 8.22
C ILE A 52 0.92 -4.73 9.30
N GLY A 53 1.70 -5.13 10.33
CA GLY A 53 1.25 -6.08 11.35
C GLY A 53 0.84 -7.42 10.76
N GLY A 54 1.49 -7.86 9.67
CA GLY A 54 1.17 -9.10 8.95
C GLY A 54 -0.06 -9.02 8.04
N LYS A 55 -0.84 -7.93 8.06
CA LYS A 55 -2.05 -7.74 7.24
C LYS A 55 -1.75 -6.95 5.98
N PRO A 56 -2.34 -7.29 4.82
CA PRO A 56 -2.20 -6.52 3.60
C PRO A 56 -2.69 -5.07 3.79
N PHE A 57 -1.88 -4.11 3.32
CA PHE A 57 -2.26 -2.70 3.29
C PHE A 57 -2.49 -2.23 1.86
N THR A 58 -1.50 -2.39 0.99
CA THR A 58 -1.56 -2.01 -0.41
C THR A 58 -0.47 -2.72 -1.20
N SER A 59 -0.48 -2.56 -2.53
CA SER A 59 0.65 -2.91 -3.39
C SER A 59 1.02 -1.72 -4.26
N TYR A 60 2.32 -1.46 -4.41
CA TYR A 60 2.80 -0.62 -5.49
C TYR A 60 2.82 -1.47 -6.75
N ILE A 61 2.05 -1.08 -7.77
CA ILE A 61 1.84 -1.86 -8.98
C ILE A 61 2.23 -1.07 -10.23
N TRP A 62 2.77 -1.80 -11.26
CA TRP A 62 3.10 -1.24 -12.58
C TRP A 62 2.80 -2.25 -13.70
N PRO A 63 1.58 -2.79 -13.79
CA PRO A 63 1.22 -3.76 -14.80
C PRO A 63 1.18 -3.13 -16.22
N GLU A 64 1.23 -3.93 -17.26
CA GLU A 64 1.27 -3.46 -18.65
C GLU A 64 0.00 -2.72 -19.08
N ASN A 65 -1.12 -3.09 -18.49
CA ASN A 65 -2.42 -2.48 -18.79
C ASN A 65 -2.67 -1.17 -18.05
N LEU A 66 -1.65 -0.59 -17.39
CA LEU A 66 -1.71 0.76 -16.85
C LEU A 66 -0.67 1.66 -17.52
N LYS A 67 -1.03 2.93 -17.69
CA LYS A 67 -0.15 3.96 -18.26
C LYS A 67 0.66 4.73 -17.21
N LYS A 68 0.57 4.31 -15.96
CA LYS A 68 1.32 4.81 -14.79
C LYS A 68 1.27 3.80 -13.65
N ALA A 69 2.24 3.87 -12.76
CA ALA A 69 2.20 3.07 -11.53
C ALA A 69 1.18 3.64 -10.51
N ALA A 70 0.67 2.77 -9.64
CA ALA A 70 -0.30 3.14 -8.62
C ALA A 70 -0.10 2.34 -7.32
N LEU A 71 -0.67 2.83 -6.22
CA LEU A 71 -0.90 2.04 -5.02
C LEU A 71 -2.31 1.43 -5.11
N PHE A 72 -2.39 0.10 -5.22
CA PHE A 72 -3.67 -0.61 -5.39
C PHE A 72 -3.60 -2.07 -4.92
N PRO A 73 -4.68 -2.61 -4.30
CA PRO A 73 -5.74 -1.83 -3.65
C PRO A 73 -5.25 -1.23 -2.32
N LEU A 74 -5.91 -0.17 -1.82
CA LEU A 74 -5.70 0.32 -0.46
C LEU A 74 -6.70 -0.33 0.49
N ARG A 75 -6.25 -0.67 1.71
CA ARG A 75 -7.06 -1.31 2.75
C ARG A 75 -6.90 -0.60 4.10
N THR A 76 -7.96 -0.62 4.90
CA THR A 76 -7.88 -0.22 6.32
C THR A 76 -7.07 -1.24 7.14
N ALA A 77 -6.85 -0.96 8.41
CA ALA A 77 -6.20 -1.90 9.34
C ALA A 77 -7.04 -3.18 9.58
N GLU A 78 -8.35 -3.09 9.45
CA GLU A 78 -9.31 -4.20 9.53
C GLU A 78 -9.38 -5.02 8.24
N GLY A 79 -8.79 -4.51 7.13
CA GLY A 79 -8.77 -5.18 5.83
C GLY A 79 -9.84 -4.68 4.86
N THR A 80 -10.70 -3.73 5.27
CA THR A 80 -11.71 -3.13 4.40
C THR A 80 -11.07 -2.42 3.21
N LEU A 81 -11.56 -2.69 2.02
CA LEU A 81 -11.11 -2.03 0.80
C LEU A 81 -11.53 -0.56 0.81
N VAL A 82 -10.59 0.33 0.44
CA VAL A 82 -10.81 1.78 0.35
C VAL A 82 -10.96 2.20 -1.11
N THR A 83 -10.19 1.59 -2.01
CA THR A 83 -10.16 1.97 -3.42
C THR A 83 -11.16 1.20 -4.26
N ARG A 84 -11.69 1.86 -5.30
CA ARG A 84 -12.50 1.24 -6.36
C ARG A 84 -11.70 0.14 -7.06
N GLY A 85 -12.39 -0.93 -7.47
CA GLY A 85 -11.74 -2.08 -8.13
C GLY A 85 -11.48 -1.87 -9.62
N PHE A 86 -12.43 -1.25 -10.34
CA PHE A 86 -12.30 -1.03 -11.79
C PHE A 86 -11.07 -0.16 -12.13
N PRO A 87 -10.32 -0.45 -13.18
CA PRO A 87 -10.52 -1.53 -14.17
C PRO A 87 -9.80 -2.85 -13.83
N LEU A 88 -9.01 -2.93 -12.74
CA LEU A 88 -8.15 -4.09 -12.45
C LEU A 88 -8.88 -5.25 -11.76
N ASP A 89 -9.84 -4.93 -10.92
CA ASP A 89 -10.63 -5.85 -10.09
C ASP A 89 -12.08 -5.36 -10.02
N PRO A 90 -12.84 -5.38 -11.14
CA PRO A 90 -14.21 -4.85 -11.20
C PRO A 90 -15.13 -5.52 -10.18
N ARG A 91 -15.93 -4.73 -9.46
CA ARG A 91 -16.84 -5.22 -8.43
C ARG A 91 -18.27 -4.77 -8.70
N PRO A 92 -19.27 -5.60 -8.35
CA PRO A 92 -20.66 -5.24 -8.54
C PRO A 92 -21.04 -3.90 -7.89
N GLY A 93 -21.75 -3.07 -8.63
CA GLY A 93 -22.25 -1.77 -8.16
C GLY A 93 -21.22 -0.63 -8.12
N GLU A 94 -19.94 -0.87 -8.45
CA GLU A 94 -18.96 0.18 -8.65
C GLU A 94 -19.08 0.81 -10.04
N SER A 95 -18.75 2.12 -10.13
CA SER A 95 -18.69 2.84 -11.40
C SER A 95 -17.56 2.28 -12.28
N VAL A 96 -17.84 2.11 -13.57
CA VAL A 96 -16.86 1.66 -14.59
C VAL A 96 -16.34 2.79 -15.46
N ASP A 97 -16.57 4.03 -15.04
CA ASP A 97 -16.04 5.24 -15.66
C ASP A 97 -14.55 5.47 -15.37
N HIS A 98 -13.91 6.40 -16.05
CA HIS A 98 -12.54 6.86 -15.78
C HIS A 98 -11.53 5.72 -15.55
N PRO A 99 -11.27 4.87 -16.55
CA PRO A 99 -10.38 3.71 -16.42
C PRO A 99 -8.93 4.10 -16.07
N HIS A 100 -8.56 5.36 -16.28
CA HIS A 100 -7.26 5.91 -15.88
C HIS A 100 -7.14 6.20 -14.36
N GLN A 101 -8.25 6.21 -13.60
CA GLN A 101 -8.27 6.49 -12.17
C GLN A 101 -8.18 5.20 -11.37
N VAL A 102 -6.98 4.75 -11.05
CA VAL A 102 -6.71 3.48 -10.38
C VAL A 102 -6.05 3.70 -9.03
N GLY A 103 -6.67 3.24 -7.96
CA GLY A 103 -6.08 3.27 -6.62
C GLY A 103 -5.72 4.66 -6.15
N SER A 104 -4.45 4.85 -5.81
CA SER A 104 -3.82 6.15 -5.56
C SER A 104 -2.64 6.32 -6.51
N TRP A 105 -2.62 7.42 -7.24
CA TRP A 105 -1.66 7.69 -8.31
C TRP A 105 -1.14 9.14 -8.30
N PHE A 106 -0.13 9.39 -9.12
CA PHE A 106 0.47 10.70 -9.32
C PHE A 106 0.75 10.93 -10.81
N ASN A 107 0.21 12.00 -11.38
CA ASN A 107 0.43 12.45 -12.75
C ASN A 107 -0.13 13.87 -12.94
N TYR A 108 -0.18 14.38 -14.16
CA TYR A 108 -0.67 15.74 -14.46
C TYR A 108 -1.34 15.83 -15.83
N GLY A 109 -2.31 16.75 -15.96
CA GLY A 109 -3.13 16.91 -17.17
C GLY A 109 -2.46 17.66 -18.31
N ASP A 110 -1.56 18.61 -18.05
CA ASP A 110 -0.88 19.38 -19.11
C ASP A 110 0.60 19.56 -18.77
N VAL A 111 1.44 18.74 -19.40
CA VAL A 111 2.90 18.83 -19.33
C VAL A 111 3.45 19.09 -20.72
N ASN A 112 3.88 20.32 -20.99
CA ASN A 112 4.28 20.78 -22.31
C ASN A 112 3.18 20.58 -23.39
N GLY A 113 1.90 20.69 -23.02
CA GLY A 113 0.77 20.46 -23.93
C GLY A 113 0.37 18.99 -24.09
N ILE A 114 0.98 18.08 -23.34
CA ILE A 114 0.69 16.63 -23.39
C ILE A 114 -0.05 16.21 -22.13
N ASP A 115 -1.15 15.47 -22.33
CA ASP A 115 -1.96 14.91 -21.23
C ASP A 115 -1.38 13.60 -20.72
N PHE A 116 -0.93 13.59 -19.45
CA PHE A 116 -0.51 12.37 -18.75
C PHE A 116 -1.59 11.85 -17.81
N TRP A 117 -2.67 12.63 -17.56
CA TRP A 117 -3.71 12.27 -16.62
C TRP A 117 -4.70 11.25 -17.19
N ASN A 118 -5.25 11.54 -18.36
CA ASN A 118 -6.36 10.76 -18.93
C ASN A 118 -5.91 9.50 -19.68
N ASN A 119 -4.61 9.25 -19.84
CA ASN A 119 -4.11 8.12 -20.61
C ASN A 119 -4.46 6.76 -19.93
N SER A 120 -5.01 5.85 -20.73
CA SER A 120 -5.35 4.49 -20.33
C SER A 120 -5.34 3.55 -21.53
N THR A 121 -5.38 2.25 -21.30
CA THR A 121 -5.53 1.24 -22.34
C THR A 121 -6.94 1.15 -22.94
N TYR A 122 -7.87 1.94 -22.43
CA TYR A 122 -9.24 2.08 -22.94
C TYR A 122 -9.37 3.23 -23.96
N ARG A 123 -8.29 3.97 -24.22
CA ARG A 123 -8.26 4.98 -25.29
C ARG A 123 -8.07 4.31 -26.63
N THR A 124 -8.64 4.93 -27.68
CA THR A 124 -8.32 4.50 -29.04
C THR A 124 -6.85 4.73 -29.35
N PRO A 125 -6.27 4.04 -30.34
CA PRO A 125 -4.89 4.27 -30.74
C PRO A 125 -4.61 5.75 -31.06
N GLU A 126 -5.55 6.44 -31.71
CA GLU A 126 -5.45 7.83 -32.14
C GLU A 126 -5.47 8.82 -30.94
N GLU A 127 -6.30 8.53 -29.92
CA GLU A 127 -6.33 9.30 -28.68
C GLU A 127 -5.05 9.06 -27.87
N GLY A 128 -4.67 7.78 -27.68
CA GLY A 128 -3.49 7.38 -26.93
C GLY A 128 -2.18 7.90 -27.55
N ALA A 129 -2.13 8.05 -28.86
CA ALA A 129 -0.99 8.61 -29.59
C ALA A 129 -0.73 10.10 -29.26
N LYS A 130 -1.66 10.78 -28.60
CA LYS A 130 -1.53 12.18 -28.17
C LYS A 130 -1.27 12.33 -26.66
N MET A 131 -1.15 11.21 -25.94
CA MET A 131 -1.07 11.19 -24.48
C MET A 131 0.28 10.67 -24.00
N GLY A 132 0.77 11.23 -22.91
CA GLY A 132 2.01 10.80 -22.28
C GLY A 132 1.81 9.54 -21.41
N THR A 133 2.90 8.82 -21.17
CA THR A 133 2.91 7.63 -20.34
C THR A 133 4.00 7.74 -19.27
N ILE A 134 3.71 7.28 -18.04
CA ILE A 134 4.68 7.22 -16.96
C ILE A 134 5.09 5.77 -16.75
N VAL A 135 6.35 5.45 -17.04
CA VAL A 135 6.87 4.08 -17.07
C VAL A 135 7.73 3.82 -15.85
N HIS A 136 7.36 2.81 -15.06
CA HIS A 136 8.25 2.29 -14.01
C HIS A 136 9.56 1.77 -14.63
N ARG A 137 10.69 2.17 -14.08
CA ARG A 137 12.01 1.73 -14.56
C ARG A 137 12.67 0.74 -13.63
N ARG A 138 12.70 1.06 -12.35
CA ARG A 138 13.34 0.18 -11.36
C ARG A 138 12.93 0.53 -9.95
N ILE A 139 13.09 -0.44 -9.09
CA ILE A 139 13.11 -0.25 -7.65
C ILE A 139 14.54 0.15 -7.27
N ILE A 140 14.70 1.31 -6.64
CA ILE A 140 15.99 1.83 -6.17
C ILE A 140 16.35 1.26 -4.81
N ALA A 141 15.37 1.23 -3.89
CA ALA A 141 15.56 0.75 -2.53
C ALA A 141 14.27 0.19 -1.93
N ILE A 142 14.43 -0.82 -1.08
CA ILE A 142 13.39 -1.35 -0.20
C ILE A 142 13.97 -1.45 1.21
N LYS A 143 13.29 -0.84 2.21
CA LYS A 143 13.54 -1.09 3.63
C LYS A 143 12.30 -1.72 4.24
N SER A 144 12.48 -2.84 4.91
CA SER A 144 11.41 -3.70 5.40
C SER A 144 11.74 -4.22 6.80
N GLY A 145 10.73 -4.60 7.60
CA GLY A 145 10.89 -5.25 8.89
C GLY A 145 10.89 -4.33 10.11
N GLY A 146 10.91 -3.01 9.92
CA GLY A 146 10.79 -2.01 11.00
C GLY A 146 9.37 -1.52 11.21
N MET A 147 9.21 -0.53 12.10
CA MET A 147 7.95 0.19 12.32
C MET A 147 7.55 1.07 11.13
N ARG A 148 8.51 1.38 10.27
CA ARG A 148 8.34 2.06 8.99
C ARG A 148 8.98 1.23 7.90
N GLY A 149 8.29 1.10 6.76
CA GLY A 149 8.83 0.53 5.54
C GLY A 149 9.05 1.61 4.50
N GLU A 150 10.08 1.48 3.69
CA GLU A 150 10.40 2.44 2.63
C GLU A 150 10.52 1.74 1.29
N LEU A 151 9.89 2.31 0.27
CA LEU A 151 10.05 1.93 -1.13
C LEU A 151 10.48 3.14 -1.92
N VAL A 152 11.61 3.05 -2.61
CA VAL A 152 12.09 4.10 -3.52
C VAL A 152 12.11 3.55 -4.94
N VAL A 153 11.44 4.25 -5.85
CA VAL A 153 11.29 3.84 -7.25
C VAL A 153 11.72 4.95 -8.21
N ALA A 154 12.19 4.55 -9.38
CA ALA A 154 12.42 5.45 -10.51
C ALA A 154 11.39 5.20 -11.61
N GLN A 155 10.88 6.27 -12.20
CA GLN A 155 9.95 6.28 -13.32
C GLN A 155 10.39 7.32 -14.34
N ASP A 156 10.00 7.14 -15.59
CA ASP A 156 10.20 8.12 -16.66
C ASP A 156 8.86 8.57 -17.22
N TRP A 157 8.74 9.87 -17.47
CA TRP A 157 7.62 10.46 -18.17
C TRP A 157 7.96 10.56 -19.65
N LEU A 158 7.20 9.86 -20.47
CA LEU A 158 7.42 9.71 -21.89
C LEU A 158 6.36 10.45 -22.69
N LEU A 159 6.78 11.20 -23.68
CA LEU A 159 5.91 11.73 -24.75
C LEU A 159 5.34 10.56 -25.58
N PRO A 160 4.33 10.82 -26.43
CA PRO A 160 3.76 9.78 -27.29
C PRO A 160 4.78 9.09 -28.22
N ASP A 161 5.79 9.81 -28.67
CA ASP A 161 6.88 9.29 -29.52
C ASP A 161 7.96 8.50 -28.74
N GLY A 162 7.77 8.33 -27.41
CA GLY A 162 8.71 7.66 -26.53
C GLY A 162 9.85 8.55 -26.00
N THR A 163 9.90 9.82 -26.38
CA THR A 163 10.91 10.76 -25.87
C THR A 163 10.73 10.95 -24.37
N ARG A 164 11.81 10.76 -23.63
CA ARG A 164 11.82 10.95 -22.19
C ARG A 164 12.04 12.40 -21.82
N ILE A 165 11.07 13.04 -21.15
CA ILE A 165 11.13 14.45 -20.76
C ILE A 165 11.40 14.67 -19.29
N LEU A 166 10.91 13.77 -18.40
CA LEU A 166 11.14 13.84 -16.97
C LEU A 166 11.63 12.50 -16.44
N GLN A 167 12.51 12.57 -15.46
CA GLN A 167 12.78 11.47 -14.54
C GLN A 167 12.06 11.74 -13.21
N GLU A 168 11.28 10.77 -12.77
CA GLU A 168 10.65 10.79 -11.47
C GLU A 168 11.38 9.85 -10.53
N THR A 169 11.68 10.33 -9.31
CA THR A 169 12.08 9.49 -8.18
C THR A 169 11.06 9.67 -7.07
N THR A 170 10.37 8.60 -6.72
CA THR A 170 9.37 8.63 -5.65
C THR A 170 9.81 7.75 -4.50
N ARG A 171 9.76 8.32 -3.29
CA ARG A 171 9.90 7.60 -2.01
C ARG A 171 8.56 7.50 -1.35
N PHE A 172 8.15 6.28 -1.07
CA PHE A 172 7.01 5.96 -0.22
C PHE A 172 7.51 5.55 1.15
N THR A 173 6.88 6.06 2.22
CA THR A 173 7.08 5.58 3.58
C THR A 173 5.75 5.06 4.12
N PHE A 174 5.71 3.78 4.48
CA PHE A 174 4.51 3.12 4.98
C PHE A 174 4.64 2.87 6.47
N TYR A 175 3.56 3.11 7.23
CA TYR A 175 3.54 2.79 8.67
C TYR A 175 2.11 2.64 9.19
N GLY A 176 1.99 2.00 10.35
CA GLY A 176 0.74 1.86 11.09
C GLY A 176 0.83 2.46 12.47
N ALA A 177 -0.24 3.03 12.98
CA ALA A 177 -0.36 3.50 14.35
C ALA A 177 -1.82 3.47 14.81
N LYS A 178 -2.09 2.87 15.97
CA LYS A 178 -3.42 2.87 16.62
C LYS A 178 -4.56 2.48 15.68
N GLY A 179 -4.40 1.39 14.91
CA GLY A 179 -5.41 0.93 13.96
C GLY A 179 -5.53 1.76 12.67
N ARG A 180 -4.63 2.71 12.45
CA ARG A 180 -4.59 3.52 11.23
C ARG A 180 -3.45 3.08 10.32
N ARG A 181 -3.59 3.35 9.03
CA ARG A 181 -2.60 3.11 7.99
C ARG A 181 -2.20 4.42 7.35
N PHE A 182 -0.89 4.59 7.15
CA PHE A 182 -0.33 5.81 6.60
C PHE A 182 0.61 5.49 5.45
N VAL A 183 0.62 6.35 4.47
CA VAL A 183 1.61 6.40 3.41
C VAL A 183 2.00 7.84 3.17
N ASP A 184 3.28 8.14 3.36
CA ASP A 184 3.89 9.41 2.94
C ASP A 184 4.49 9.20 1.56
N ARG A 185 4.29 10.16 0.67
CA ARG A 185 4.87 10.18 -0.67
C ARG A 185 5.70 11.44 -0.85
N VAL A 186 6.97 11.26 -1.21
CA VAL A 186 7.86 12.35 -1.63
C VAL A 186 8.28 12.06 -3.06
N THR A 187 7.92 12.94 -3.97
CA THR A 187 8.24 12.80 -5.41
C THR A 187 9.15 13.93 -5.86
N THR A 188 10.25 13.56 -6.48
CA THR A 188 11.18 14.47 -7.14
C THR A 188 11.05 14.29 -8.65
N LEU A 189 10.76 15.39 -9.35
CA LEU A 189 10.74 15.43 -10.81
C LEU A 189 11.98 16.18 -11.29
N LYS A 190 12.71 15.57 -12.24
CA LYS A 190 13.88 16.17 -12.88
C LYS A 190 13.64 16.27 -14.37
N ALA A 191 13.61 17.50 -14.90
CA ALA A 191 13.66 17.74 -16.32
C ALA A 191 15.00 17.27 -16.91
N LEU A 192 14.98 16.66 -18.09
CA LEU A 192 16.17 16.03 -18.67
C LEU A 192 16.85 16.95 -19.69
N ASN A 193 16.31 17.05 -20.88
CA ASN A 193 17.02 17.68 -22.02
C ASN A 193 16.53 19.10 -22.32
N ALA A 194 15.36 19.48 -21.80
CA ALA A 194 14.75 20.77 -22.05
C ALA A 194 13.88 21.22 -20.86
N LYS A 195 13.45 22.48 -20.87
CA LYS A 195 12.48 23.01 -19.91
C LYS A 195 11.17 22.24 -20.03
N VAL A 196 10.64 21.82 -18.89
CA VAL A 196 9.33 21.20 -18.78
C VAL A 196 8.40 22.14 -18.03
N VAL A 197 7.23 22.40 -18.59
CA VAL A 197 6.24 23.33 -18.06
C VAL A 197 4.97 22.55 -17.73
N PHE A 198 4.54 22.64 -16.49
CA PHE A 198 3.24 22.21 -16.03
C PHE A 198 2.31 23.42 -16.15
N LYS A 199 1.39 23.39 -17.12
CA LYS A 199 0.42 24.45 -17.27
C LYS A 199 -0.73 24.29 -16.30
N ASP A 200 -1.44 25.37 -16.03
CA ASP A 200 -2.63 25.30 -15.18
C ASP A 200 -3.65 24.29 -15.75
N SER A 201 -4.13 23.40 -14.89
CA SER A 201 -5.03 22.32 -15.25
C SER A 201 -5.89 21.93 -14.06
N LYS A 202 -7.15 21.61 -14.30
CA LYS A 202 -8.01 21.01 -13.26
C LYS A 202 -7.57 19.59 -12.82
N GLU A 203 -6.68 18.96 -13.60
CA GLU A 203 -6.27 17.56 -13.45
C GLU A 203 -4.82 17.46 -12.96
N GLY A 204 -4.65 17.15 -11.71
CA GLY A 204 -3.34 16.94 -11.10
C GLY A 204 -3.34 17.20 -9.59
N LEU A 205 -2.32 16.91 -8.87
CA LEU A 205 -1.12 16.08 -9.12
C LEU A 205 -1.32 14.67 -8.58
N PHE A 206 -2.16 14.55 -7.56
CA PHE A 206 -2.39 13.36 -6.76
C PHE A 206 -3.87 12.97 -6.81
N GLY A 207 -4.14 11.70 -7.11
CA GLY A 207 -5.49 11.17 -7.14
C GLY A 207 -5.65 9.95 -6.23
N LEU A 208 -6.88 9.81 -5.71
CA LEU A 208 -7.36 8.64 -5.00
C LEU A 208 -8.78 8.33 -5.48
N ARG A 209 -8.97 7.18 -6.14
CA ARG A 209 -10.29 6.73 -6.50
C ARG A 209 -10.83 5.77 -5.44
N VAL A 210 -11.82 6.23 -4.70
CA VAL A 210 -12.44 5.46 -3.62
C VAL A 210 -13.54 4.54 -4.14
N ARG A 211 -13.86 3.50 -3.36
CA ARG A 211 -15.00 2.63 -3.59
C ARG A 211 -16.31 3.40 -3.41
N ARG A 212 -17.41 2.86 -3.99
CA ARG A 212 -18.71 3.52 -4.06
C ARG A 212 -19.24 4.02 -2.71
N GLU A 213 -19.07 3.24 -1.65
CA GLU A 213 -19.59 3.58 -0.32
C GLU A 213 -18.89 4.76 0.34
N LEU A 214 -17.73 5.16 -0.20
CA LEU A 214 -16.96 6.33 0.24
C LEU A 214 -17.11 7.52 -0.72
N GLU A 215 -17.83 7.35 -1.83
CA GLU A 215 -18.14 8.45 -2.76
C GLU A 215 -19.21 9.37 -2.14
N GLN A 216 -19.08 10.67 -2.41
CA GLN A 216 -20.15 11.59 -2.04
C GLN A 216 -21.43 11.20 -2.78
N PRO A 217 -22.59 11.03 -2.09
CA PRO A 217 -23.84 10.71 -2.74
C PRO A 217 -24.17 11.72 -3.84
N ALA A 218 -24.45 11.26 -5.05
CA ALA A 218 -24.93 12.12 -6.10
C ALA A 218 -26.25 12.77 -5.66
N LYS A 219 -26.40 14.07 -5.82
CA LYS A 219 -27.68 14.76 -5.61
C LYS A 219 -28.64 14.33 -6.73
N GLY A 220 -29.56 13.41 -6.42
CA GLY A 220 -30.54 12.88 -7.38
C GLY A 220 -30.28 11.41 -7.75
N PRO A 221 -31.21 10.76 -8.47
CA PRO A 221 -30.99 9.43 -8.98
C PRO A 221 -29.73 9.44 -9.84
N ASN A 222 -28.83 8.48 -9.62
CA ASN A 222 -27.61 8.35 -10.41
C ASN A 222 -27.95 8.41 -11.89
N PRO A 223 -27.55 9.46 -12.63
CA PRO A 223 -27.70 9.39 -14.07
C PRO A 223 -26.81 8.26 -14.58
N PRO A 224 -27.32 7.36 -15.42
CA PRO A 224 -26.49 6.39 -16.10
C PRO A 224 -25.41 7.20 -16.83
N ASP A 225 -24.16 6.90 -16.56
CA ASP A 225 -22.94 7.29 -17.28
C ASP A 225 -22.91 8.68 -17.92
N ARG A 226 -22.65 9.68 -17.08
CA ARG A 226 -22.38 11.05 -17.58
C ARG A 226 -21.05 11.16 -18.35
N CYS A 227 -20.24 10.11 -18.37
CA CYS A 227 -18.93 10.11 -19.06
C CYS A 227 -19.02 9.84 -20.56
N GLU A 228 -20.07 9.19 -21.06
CA GLU A 228 -20.17 8.91 -22.50
C GLU A 228 -20.46 10.14 -23.38
N ARG A 229 -20.89 11.25 -22.79
CA ARG A 229 -21.28 12.46 -23.57
C ARG A 229 -20.32 13.65 -23.52
N LYS A 230 -19.21 13.56 -22.81
CA LYS A 230 -18.22 14.69 -22.73
C LYS A 230 -16.78 14.30 -22.91
N CYS A 231 -16.49 13.07 -23.30
CA CYS A 231 -15.15 12.65 -23.70
C CYS A 231 -15.04 12.51 -25.23
N GLY A 232 -15.94 13.17 -25.97
CA GLY A 232 -15.84 13.38 -27.41
C GLY A 232 -15.16 14.68 -27.70
#